data_429b31b74150ee17133426df9c2a881d
#
_entry.id   429b31b74150ee17133426df9c2a881d
#
_cell.length_a   1.000
_cell.length_b   1.000
_cell.length_c   1.000
_cell.angle_alpha   90.00
_cell.angle_beta   90.00
_cell.angle_gamma   90.00
#
_symmetry.space_group_name_H-M   'P 1'
#
loop_
_entity.id
_entity.type
_entity.pdbx_description
1 polymer ?
#
loop_
_entity_poly.entity_id
_entity_poly.type
_entity_poly.pdbx_seq_one_letter_code
_entity_poly.pdbx_strand_id
1 'polypeptide(L)'
;MTAERRDVTDDGILNGRLRLFQPRRGHRFGHDAILLAAATPARPGDRITELGAGVGAASLALLARIPGIDVTLIDSNDDLTALASENIRRNGLAGNARAVTLGVGMSDHAFDNAGLQAGSFDHVLMNPPFNDASLQASPDIARRTAHVATEDTLGIWLRRAAYLLRPSGGLSLIWRADSQQNALRDVAVAFGAITIMPVHPTPERPPIRVLINARKGAEEEARNLPGLTLTNLDGRPSAEAEAILRGGMPLSRVSPGDFTRSAAAAPHSTTDVRKP
;
A
#
# COMPACT_ATOMS: atom_id res chain seq x y z
N MET A 1 -14.71 31.16 -2.26
CA MET A 1 -14.87 29.74 -2.70
C MET A 1 -14.60 29.73 -4.19
N THR A 2 -13.40 29.36 -4.57
CA THR A 2 -12.90 29.38 -5.94
C THR A 2 -13.54 28.28 -6.80
N ALA A 3 -13.60 28.48 -8.11
CA ALA A 3 -14.27 27.61 -9.10
C ALA A 3 -13.73 26.15 -9.08
N GLU A 4 -12.52 25.91 -8.58
CA GLU A 4 -11.85 24.62 -8.50
C GLU A 4 -12.54 23.60 -7.57
N ARG A 5 -13.33 24.05 -6.58
CA ARG A 5 -14.04 23.13 -5.66
C ARG A 5 -15.28 22.45 -6.22
N ARG A 6 -15.69 22.75 -7.45
CA ARG A 6 -16.91 22.17 -8.04
C ARG A 6 -16.74 20.75 -8.57
N ASP A 7 -15.52 20.28 -8.75
CA ASP A 7 -15.25 18.99 -9.42
C ASP A 7 -14.76 17.88 -8.46
N VAL A 8 -14.92 18.08 -7.15
CA VAL A 8 -14.60 17.09 -6.10
C VAL A 8 -15.85 16.67 -5.33
N THR A 9 -15.80 15.46 -4.77
CA THR A 9 -16.75 14.98 -3.75
C THR A 9 -16.08 14.99 -2.39
N ASP A 10 -16.89 15.02 -1.33
CA ASP A 10 -16.46 14.90 0.06
C ASP A 10 -17.01 13.59 0.63
N ASP A 11 -16.18 12.57 0.67
CA ASP A 11 -16.59 11.22 1.01
C ASP A 11 -16.09 10.81 2.41
N GLY A 12 -16.99 10.22 3.20
CA GLY A 12 -16.66 9.65 4.50
C GLY A 12 -16.18 8.20 4.35
N ILE A 13 -15.10 7.83 5.03
CA ILE A 13 -14.63 6.45 5.17
C ILE A 13 -14.51 6.08 6.64
N LEU A 14 -14.41 4.79 6.94
CA LEU A 14 -14.31 4.25 8.30
C LEU A 14 -15.42 4.79 9.22
N ASN A 15 -16.68 4.68 8.79
CA ASN A 15 -17.85 5.24 9.47
C ASN A 15 -17.74 6.75 9.73
N GLY A 16 -17.16 7.50 8.81
CA GLY A 16 -17.01 8.95 8.91
C GLY A 16 -15.88 9.43 9.81
N ARG A 17 -15.04 8.53 10.32
CA ARG A 17 -13.83 8.89 11.10
C ARG A 17 -12.82 9.68 10.26
N LEU A 18 -12.83 9.46 8.95
CA LEU A 18 -12.04 10.24 7.99
C LEU A 18 -12.96 10.79 6.90
N ARG A 19 -12.65 11.99 6.44
CA ARG A 19 -13.32 12.62 5.30
C ARG A 19 -12.31 12.98 4.24
N LEU A 20 -12.55 12.52 3.01
CA LEU A 20 -11.63 12.67 1.91
C LEU A 20 -12.28 13.43 0.74
N PHE A 21 -11.59 14.45 0.26
CA PHE A 21 -11.87 14.99 -1.05
C PHE A 21 -11.30 14.08 -2.12
N GLN A 22 -12.07 13.81 -3.16
CA GLN A 22 -11.60 13.08 -4.35
C GLN A 22 -12.29 13.62 -5.60
N PRO A 23 -11.70 13.43 -6.79
CA PRO A 23 -12.29 13.87 -8.04
C PRO A 23 -13.67 13.24 -8.27
N ARG A 24 -14.62 14.01 -8.84
CA ARG A 24 -15.92 13.45 -9.26
C ARG A 24 -15.79 12.47 -10.41
N ARG A 25 -14.78 12.65 -11.26
CA ARG A 25 -14.50 11.83 -12.45
C ARG A 25 -13.06 11.36 -12.42
N GLY A 26 -12.76 10.26 -13.13
CA GLY A 26 -11.45 9.65 -13.16
C GLY A 26 -11.24 8.60 -12.07
N HIS A 27 -9.99 8.42 -11.66
CA HIS A 27 -9.66 7.42 -10.63
C HIS A 27 -10.20 7.86 -9.26
N ARG A 28 -10.96 6.98 -8.64
CA ARG A 28 -11.51 7.16 -7.28
C ARG A 28 -11.07 5.98 -6.43
N PHE A 29 -10.78 6.24 -5.15
CA PHE A 29 -10.48 5.15 -4.24
C PHE A 29 -11.70 4.24 -4.03
N GLY A 30 -11.46 2.97 -3.82
CA GLY A 30 -12.45 1.95 -3.53
C GLY A 30 -12.07 1.12 -2.30
N HIS A 31 -12.71 -0.03 -2.16
CA HIS A 31 -12.42 -0.99 -1.09
C HIS A 31 -10.95 -1.43 -1.06
N ASP A 32 -10.29 -1.50 -2.23
CA ASP A 32 -8.89 -1.92 -2.35
C ASP A 32 -7.96 -1.10 -1.45
N ALA A 33 -8.18 0.22 -1.34
CA ALA A 33 -7.38 1.10 -0.49
C ALA A 33 -7.52 0.75 1.01
N ILE A 34 -8.74 0.47 1.46
CA ILE A 34 -9.01 0.14 2.86
C ILE A 34 -8.50 -1.28 3.19
N LEU A 35 -8.67 -2.22 2.25
CA LEU A 35 -8.14 -3.59 2.38
C LEU A 35 -6.60 -3.58 2.45
N LEU A 36 -5.94 -2.78 1.61
CA LEU A 36 -4.49 -2.60 1.64
C LEU A 36 -4.03 -2.04 2.98
N ALA A 37 -4.69 -0.98 3.47
CA ALA A 37 -4.41 -0.43 4.79
C ALA A 37 -4.58 -1.48 5.90
N ALA A 38 -5.66 -2.28 5.85
CA ALA A 38 -5.93 -3.32 6.84
C ALA A 38 -4.91 -4.47 6.81
N ALA A 39 -4.37 -4.77 5.61
CA ALA A 39 -3.35 -5.81 5.41
C ALA A 39 -1.94 -5.35 5.78
N THR A 40 -1.69 -4.05 5.97
CA THR A 40 -0.37 -3.52 6.26
C THR A 40 -0.02 -3.68 7.74
N PRO A 41 0.98 -4.53 8.09
CA PRO A 41 1.34 -4.84 9.49
C PRO A 41 2.35 -3.83 10.04
N ALA A 42 1.96 -2.57 10.18
CA ALA A 42 2.79 -1.51 10.73
C ALA A 42 2.68 -1.39 12.26
N ARG A 43 3.63 -0.69 12.87
CA ARG A 43 3.72 -0.44 14.32
C ARG A 43 3.99 1.04 14.58
N PRO A 44 3.59 1.57 15.75
CA PRO A 44 4.02 2.91 16.16
C PRO A 44 5.54 3.09 16.04
N GLY A 45 5.98 4.21 15.48
CA GLY A 45 7.37 4.52 15.18
C GLY A 45 7.85 4.09 13.79
N ASP A 46 7.08 3.31 13.04
CA ASP A 46 7.44 2.93 11.67
C ASP A 46 7.32 4.12 10.71
N ARG A 47 8.28 4.21 9.80
CA ARG A 47 8.28 5.12 8.65
C ARG A 47 7.74 4.37 7.43
N ILE A 48 6.65 4.85 6.90
CA ILE A 48 5.90 4.16 5.85
C ILE A 48 5.80 5.04 4.61
N THR A 49 5.80 4.43 3.42
CA THR A 49 5.44 5.15 2.21
C THR A 49 4.41 4.39 1.39
N GLU A 50 3.48 5.13 0.79
CA GLU A 50 2.55 4.62 -0.21
C GLU A 50 3.00 5.07 -1.59
N LEU A 51 3.22 4.12 -2.49
CA LEU A 51 3.45 4.38 -3.91
C LEU A 51 2.12 4.42 -4.65
N GLY A 52 1.88 5.49 -5.43
CA GLY A 52 0.61 5.72 -6.13
C GLY A 52 -0.54 6.01 -5.18
N ALA A 53 -0.31 6.89 -4.23
CA ALA A 53 -1.24 7.14 -3.12
C ALA A 53 -2.58 7.79 -3.54
N GLY A 54 -2.63 8.38 -4.74
CA GLY A 54 -3.80 9.13 -5.17
C GLY A 54 -4.18 10.21 -4.15
N VAL A 55 -5.42 10.20 -3.68
CA VAL A 55 -5.91 11.14 -2.66
C VAL A 55 -5.58 10.72 -1.21
N GLY A 56 -4.83 9.63 -1.03
CA GLY A 56 -4.30 9.19 0.27
C GLY A 56 -5.19 8.23 1.06
N ALA A 57 -6.16 7.57 0.44
CA ALA A 57 -7.15 6.78 1.17
C ALA A 57 -6.54 5.65 2.00
N ALA A 58 -5.59 4.86 1.46
CA ALA A 58 -4.97 3.77 2.21
C ALA A 58 -4.06 4.29 3.32
N SER A 59 -3.20 5.26 3.02
CA SER A 59 -2.32 5.90 4.00
C SER A 59 -3.07 6.50 5.18
N LEU A 60 -4.14 7.25 4.92
CA LEU A 60 -4.92 7.90 5.98
C LEU A 60 -5.73 6.88 6.80
N ALA A 61 -6.25 5.83 6.15
CA ALA A 61 -6.89 4.72 6.86
C ALA A 61 -5.89 3.98 7.76
N LEU A 62 -4.64 3.80 7.31
CA LEU A 62 -3.57 3.19 8.09
C LEU A 62 -3.21 4.05 9.32
N LEU A 63 -3.04 5.36 9.13
CA LEU A 63 -2.78 6.33 10.20
C LEU A 63 -3.91 6.36 11.24
N ALA A 64 -5.17 6.32 10.80
CA ALA A 64 -6.32 6.27 11.71
C ALA A 64 -6.37 4.98 12.54
N ARG A 65 -5.77 3.89 12.03
CA ARG A 65 -5.68 2.60 12.72
C ARG A 65 -4.47 2.51 13.65
N ILE A 66 -3.34 3.08 13.25
CA ILE A 66 -2.07 2.97 13.99
C ILE A 66 -1.51 4.37 14.25
N PRO A 67 -1.88 5.01 15.37
CA PRO A 67 -1.26 6.27 15.76
C PRO A 67 0.26 6.11 15.97
N GLY A 68 1.01 7.17 15.63
CA GLY A 68 2.46 7.20 15.86
C GLY A 68 3.32 6.57 14.77
N ILE A 69 2.75 6.28 13.60
CA ILE A 69 3.52 6.02 12.36
C ILE A 69 3.71 7.32 11.60
N ASP A 70 4.78 7.41 10.78
CA ASP A 70 5.01 8.50 9.85
C ASP A 70 4.79 8.02 8.41
N VAL A 71 3.93 8.70 7.65
CA VAL A 71 3.57 8.25 6.30
C VAL A 71 3.91 9.29 5.24
N THR A 72 4.62 8.86 4.20
CA THR A 72 4.83 9.65 2.98
C THR A 72 3.99 9.10 1.84
N LEU A 73 3.10 9.93 1.29
CA LEU A 73 2.22 9.61 0.18
C LEU A 73 2.88 10.07 -1.12
N ILE A 74 3.14 9.18 -2.05
CA ILE A 74 3.80 9.48 -3.33
C ILE A 74 2.82 9.23 -4.46
N ASP A 75 2.60 10.23 -5.32
CA ASP A 75 1.84 10.09 -6.56
C ASP A 75 2.46 10.95 -7.66
N SER A 76 2.30 10.55 -8.91
CA SER A 76 2.82 11.31 -10.06
C SER A 76 1.91 12.46 -10.49
N ASN A 77 0.68 12.52 -10.00
CA ASN A 77 -0.33 13.50 -10.37
C ASN A 77 -0.40 14.64 -9.35
N ASP A 78 -0.09 15.87 -9.79
CA ASP A 78 -0.07 17.07 -8.94
C ASP A 78 -1.44 17.37 -8.32
N ASP A 79 -2.54 17.16 -9.05
CA ASP A 79 -3.89 17.43 -8.55
C ASP A 79 -4.26 16.43 -7.43
N LEU A 80 -3.88 15.15 -7.59
CA LEU A 80 -4.13 14.12 -6.57
C LEU A 80 -3.29 14.36 -5.32
N THR A 81 -2.01 14.75 -5.46
CA THR A 81 -1.13 15.06 -4.31
C THR A 81 -1.57 16.34 -3.59
N ALA A 82 -2.11 17.33 -4.32
CA ALA A 82 -2.72 18.50 -3.71
C ALA A 82 -3.97 18.12 -2.88
N LEU A 83 -4.83 17.24 -3.43
CA LEU A 83 -5.98 16.70 -2.68
C LEU A 83 -5.54 15.85 -1.48
N ALA A 84 -4.50 15.02 -1.63
CA ALA A 84 -3.93 14.24 -0.53
C ALA A 84 -3.43 15.16 0.60
N SER A 85 -2.72 16.23 0.26
CA SER A 85 -2.25 17.24 1.22
C SER A 85 -3.42 17.91 1.96
N GLU A 86 -4.48 18.26 1.24
CA GLU A 86 -5.70 18.81 1.86
C GLU A 86 -6.40 17.77 2.75
N ASN A 87 -6.46 16.50 2.33
CA ASN A 87 -7.03 15.41 3.11
C ASN A 87 -6.22 15.15 4.39
N ILE A 88 -4.90 15.19 4.33
CA ILE A 88 -4.02 15.12 5.51
C ILE A 88 -4.37 16.24 6.49
N ARG A 89 -4.43 17.49 6.01
CA ARG A 89 -4.69 18.68 6.83
C ARG A 89 -6.07 18.64 7.49
N ARG A 90 -7.11 18.35 6.73
CA ARG A 90 -8.50 18.36 7.23
C ARG A 90 -8.82 17.27 8.24
N ASN A 91 -8.06 16.16 8.21
CA ASN A 91 -8.18 15.07 9.19
C ASN A 91 -7.21 15.23 10.38
N GLY A 92 -6.47 16.37 10.48
CA GLY A 92 -5.57 16.63 11.59
C GLY A 92 -4.30 15.77 11.61
N LEU A 93 -3.87 15.25 10.45
CA LEU A 93 -2.76 14.27 10.32
C LEU A 93 -1.45 14.90 9.84
N ALA A 94 -1.36 16.24 9.75
CA ALA A 94 -0.19 16.94 9.20
C ALA A 94 1.12 16.73 9.99
N GLY A 95 1.02 16.31 11.25
CA GLY A 95 2.20 15.97 12.07
C GLY A 95 2.82 14.62 11.71
N ASN A 96 2.09 13.74 11.02
CA ASN A 96 2.50 12.36 10.76
C ASN A 96 2.35 11.94 9.28
N ALA A 97 1.92 12.85 8.42
CA ALA A 97 1.77 12.57 7.00
C ALA A 97 2.19 13.74 6.13
N ARG A 98 2.77 13.42 4.98
CA ARG A 98 3.06 14.39 3.90
C ARG A 98 2.80 13.76 2.54
N ALA A 99 2.38 14.56 1.55
CA ALA A 99 2.26 14.15 0.18
C ALA A 99 3.43 14.72 -0.66
N VAL A 100 3.89 13.94 -1.63
CA VAL A 100 5.00 14.29 -2.53
C VAL A 100 4.61 13.95 -3.95
N THR A 101 4.68 14.91 -4.86
CA THR A 101 4.48 14.65 -6.29
C THR A 101 5.76 14.07 -6.88
N LEU A 102 5.74 12.77 -7.20
CA LEU A 102 6.88 12.08 -7.79
C LEU A 102 6.41 10.80 -8.49
N GLY A 103 6.86 10.57 -9.72
CA GLY A 103 6.56 9.34 -10.44
C GLY A 103 7.40 8.17 -9.94
N VAL A 104 6.78 7.01 -9.75
CA VAL A 104 7.44 5.78 -9.24
C VAL A 104 8.63 5.35 -10.10
N GLY A 105 8.57 5.58 -11.42
CA GLY A 105 9.64 5.26 -12.37
C GLY A 105 10.75 6.31 -12.48
N MET A 106 10.70 7.40 -11.72
CA MET A 106 11.77 8.41 -11.73
C MET A 106 13.09 7.85 -11.20
N SER A 107 14.21 8.52 -11.50
CA SER A 107 15.55 8.09 -11.07
C SER A 107 15.70 8.09 -9.54
N ASP A 108 16.66 7.32 -9.03
CA ASP A 108 17.01 7.30 -7.61
C ASP A 108 17.39 8.69 -7.10
N HIS A 109 18.14 9.45 -7.93
CA HIS A 109 18.52 10.85 -7.61
C HIS A 109 17.29 11.76 -7.44
N ALA A 110 16.21 11.57 -8.21
CA ALA A 110 14.98 12.34 -8.02
C ALA A 110 14.31 12.00 -6.68
N PHE A 111 14.36 10.75 -6.26
CA PHE A 111 13.87 10.31 -4.94
C PHE A 111 14.72 10.90 -3.82
N ASP A 112 16.05 10.84 -3.93
CA ASP A 112 16.97 11.41 -2.94
C ASP A 112 16.77 12.92 -2.78
N ASN A 113 16.61 13.67 -3.88
CA ASN A 113 16.31 15.10 -3.88
C ASN A 113 14.97 15.45 -3.21
N ALA A 114 13.99 14.53 -3.26
CA ALA A 114 12.72 14.67 -2.57
C ALA A 114 12.78 14.22 -1.09
N GLY A 115 13.98 13.87 -0.58
CA GLY A 115 14.19 13.35 0.77
C GLY A 115 13.68 11.92 0.99
N LEU A 116 13.64 11.12 -0.09
CA LEU A 116 13.16 9.74 -0.10
C LEU A 116 14.34 8.79 -0.36
N GLN A 117 15.26 8.74 0.59
CA GLN A 117 16.53 8.03 0.45
C GLN A 117 16.36 6.51 0.45
N ALA A 118 17.31 5.82 -0.16
CA ALA A 118 17.41 4.37 -0.14
C ALA A 118 17.38 3.82 1.30
N GLY A 119 16.61 2.77 1.53
CA GLY A 119 16.57 2.10 2.84
C GLY A 119 15.97 2.91 3.98
N SER A 120 15.25 3.99 3.69
CA SER A 120 14.75 4.92 4.72
C SER A 120 13.36 4.58 5.26
N PHE A 121 12.69 3.56 4.74
CA PHE A 121 11.34 3.17 5.14
C PHE A 121 11.30 1.78 5.75
N ASP A 122 10.47 1.61 6.76
CA ASP A 122 10.17 0.33 7.40
C ASP A 122 9.16 -0.48 6.59
N HIS A 123 8.22 0.21 5.92
CA HIS A 123 7.18 -0.43 5.13
C HIS A 123 6.81 0.37 3.88
N VAL A 124 6.54 -0.34 2.79
CA VAL A 124 5.96 0.22 1.56
C VAL A 124 4.62 -0.45 1.33
N LEU A 125 3.58 0.36 1.05
CA LEU A 125 2.30 -0.14 0.57
C LEU A 125 2.04 0.38 -0.84
N MET A 126 1.36 -0.41 -1.67
CA MET A 126 1.07 -0.03 -3.04
C MET A 126 -0.14 -0.75 -3.63
N ASN A 127 -0.88 0.01 -4.44
CA ASN A 127 -1.97 -0.47 -5.29
C ASN A 127 -1.69 -0.01 -6.72
N PRO A 128 -0.76 -0.66 -7.44
CA PRO A 128 -0.36 -0.23 -8.77
C PRO A 128 -1.53 -0.24 -9.76
N PRO A 129 -1.51 0.60 -10.80
CA PRO A 129 -2.56 0.59 -11.81
C PRO A 129 -2.58 -0.76 -12.54
N PHE A 130 -3.78 -1.34 -12.65
CA PHE A 130 -4.00 -2.57 -13.40
C PHE A 130 -4.12 -2.21 -14.89
N ASN A 131 -3.10 -2.50 -15.67
CA ASN A 131 -3.17 -2.32 -17.12
C ASN A 131 -4.04 -3.41 -17.73
N ASP A 132 -5.32 -3.13 -17.86
CA ASP A 132 -6.24 -3.97 -18.64
C ASP A 132 -6.24 -3.43 -20.07
N ALA A 133 -5.42 -4.01 -20.93
CA ALA A 133 -5.39 -3.67 -22.35
C ALA A 133 -6.77 -3.86 -23.05
N SER A 134 -7.67 -4.65 -22.44
CA SER A 134 -9.00 -4.94 -22.97
C SER A 134 -10.06 -3.87 -22.65
N LEU A 135 -9.85 -3.01 -21.63
CA LEU A 135 -10.85 -2.04 -21.17
C LEU A 135 -10.61 -0.60 -21.67
N GLN A 136 -9.58 -0.34 -22.46
CA GLN A 136 -9.23 1.01 -22.92
C GLN A 136 -9.16 1.14 -24.44
N ALA A 137 -10.20 0.73 -25.15
CA ALA A 137 -10.44 1.18 -26.51
C ALA A 137 -10.98 2.63 -26.48
N SER A 138 -10.09 3.62 -26.26
CA SER A 138 -10.42 5.04 -26.42
C SER A 138 -9.49 5.65 -27.48
N PRO A 139 -10.04 6.39 -28.48
CA PRO A 139 -9.29 6.81 -29.67
C PRO A 139 -8.34 7.99 -29.48
N ASP A 140 -7.93 8.33 -28.27
CA ASP A 140 -7.15 9.52 -28.00
C ASP A 140 -5.63 9.23 -28.01
N ILE A 141 -4.88 9.97 -28.85
CA ILE A 141 -3.44 9.77 -29.10
C ILE A 141 -2.60 9.97 -27.83
N ALA A 142 -3.03 10.85 -26.93
CA ALA A 142 -2.36 11.07 -25.64
C ALA A 142 -2.40 9.82 -24.74
N ARG A 143 -3.39 8.94 -24.89
CA ARG A 143 -3.50 7.66 -24.16
C ARG A 143 -2.67 6.55 -24.77
N ARG A 144 -2.31 6.62 -26.07
CA ARG A 144 -1.42 5.62 -26.71
C ARG A 144 0.00 5.67 -26.15
N THR A 145 0.48 6.82 -25.73
CA THR A 145 1.81 6.96 -25.11
C THR A 145 1.85 6.33 -23.71
N ALA A 146 0.72 6.30 -23.00
CA ALA A 146 0.57 5.57 -21.75
C ALA A 146 0.45 4.03 -21.95
N HIS A 147 0.08 3.58 -23.17
CA HIS A 147 -0.11 2.15 -23.50
C HIS A 147 1.19 1.39 -23.82
N VAL A 148 2.31 2.07 -24.02
CA VAL A 148 3.61 1.41 -24.33
C VAL A 148 4.42 1.07 -23.08
N ALA A 149 3.98 1.52 -21.87
CA ALA A 149 4.64 1.17 -20.61
C ALA A 149 3.97 -0.06 -19.98
N THR A 150 4.15 -1.26 -20.52
CA THR A 150 3.05 -2.18 -20.33
C THR A 150 3.37 -3.52 -19.69
N GLU A 151 4.45 -4.18 -19.98
CA GLU A 151 4.68 -5.51 -19.41
C GLU A 151 5.49 -5.50 -18.10
N ASP A 152 6.14 -4.38 -17.75
CA ASP A 152 6.99 -4.26 -16.57
C ASP A 152 6.51 -3.24 -15.52
N THR A 153 5.24 -2.82 -15.55
CA THR A 153 4.75 -1.82 -14.57
C THR A 153 4.95 -2.31 -13.14
N LEU A 154 4.55 -3.55 -12.83
CA LEU A 154 4.71 -4.10 -11.49
C LEU A 154 6.18 -4.21 -11.10
N GLY A 155 7.05 -4.65 -12.02
CA GLY A 155 8.50 -4.74 -11.78
C GLY A 155 9.13 -3.38 -11.46
N ILE A 156 8.73 -2.29 -12.14
CA ILE A 156 9.19 -0.93 -11.80
C ILE A 156 8.79 -0.57 -10.37
N TRP A 157 7.55 -0.82 -9.98
CA TRP A 157 7.03 -0.53 -8.65
C TRP A 157 7.72 -1.36 -7.56
N LEU A 158 7.97 -2.64 -7.82
CA LEU A 158 8.68 -3.53 -6.90
C LEU A 158 10.16 -3.11 -6.73
N ARG A 159 10.84 -2.74 -7.81
CA ARG A 159 12.21 -2.19 -7.73
C ARG A 159 12.24 -0.90 -6.89
N ARG A 160 11.27 0.01 -7.08
CA ARG A 160 11.17 1.23 -6.27
C ARG A 160 10.86 0.92 -4.81
N ALA A 161 9.97 0.00 -4.52
CA ALA A 161 9.69 -0.46 -3.17
C ALA A 161 10.96 -1.05 -2.51
N ALA A 162 11.68 -1.92 -3.23
CA ALA A 162 12.93 -2.48 -2.74
C ALA A 162 14.02 -1.42 -2.49
N TYR A 163 14.11 -0.38 -3.33
CA TYR A 163 15.02 0.75 -3.12
C TYR A 163 14.73 1.49 -1.81
N LEU A 164 13.47 1.84 -1.58
CA LEU A 164 13.04 2.64 -0.43
C LEU A 164 13.08 1.88 0.90
N LEU A 165 12.86 0.57 0.86
CA LEU A 165 12.83 -0.28 2.05
C LEU A 165 14.21 -0.53 2.61
N ARG A 166 14.35 -0.41 3.95
CA ARG A 166 15.49 -0.92 4.68
C ARG A 166 15.61 -2.46 4.53
N PRO A 167 16.76 -3.06 4.86
CA PRO A 167 16.86 -4.52 4.97
C PRO A 167 15.76 -5.08 5.88
N SER A 168 15.13 -6.18 5.47
CA SER A 168 13.98 -6.80 6.15
C SER A 168 12.74 -5.91 6.29
N GLY A 169 12.68 -4.77 5.59
CA GLY A 169 11.49 -3.93 5.52
C GLY A 169 10.33 -4.63 4.81
N GLY A 170 9.11 -4.26 5.17
CA GLY A 170 7.88 -4.90 4.70
C GLY A 170 7.30 -4.29 3.42
N LEU A 171 6.71 -5.11 2.59
CA LEU A 171 5.90 -4.74 1.44
C LEU A 171 4.46 -5.18 1.66
N SER A 172 3.48 -4.31 1.40
CA SER A 172 2.08 -4.67 1.22
C SER A 172 1.62 -4.28 -0.18
N LEU A 173 1.06 -5.23 -0.91
CA LEU A 173 0.57 -5.08 -2.27
C LEU A 173 -0.85 -5.61 -2.36
N ILE A 174 -1.75 -4.88 -3.01
CA ILE A 174 -2.99 -5.43 -3.50
C ILE A 174 -2.92 -5.60 -5.01
N TRP A 175 -3.35 -6.74 -5.53
CA TRP A 175 -3.24 -7.07 -6.94
C TRP A 175 -4.44 -7.86 -7.45
N ARG A 176 -4.58 -7.99 -8.77
CA ARG A 176 -5.61 -8.82 -9.41
C ARG A 176 -5.35 -10.30 -9.16
N ALA A 177 -6.39 -11.05 -8.83
CA ALA A 177 -6.26 -12.49 -8.57
C ALA A 177 -5.94 -13.30 -9.83
N ASP A 178 -6.43 -12.87 -11.01
CA ASP A 178 -6.22 -13.57 -12.29
C ASP A 178 -4.76 -13.53 -12.78
N SER A 179 -3.97 -12.57 -12.31
CA SER A 179 -2.54 -12.43 -12.61
C SER A 179 -1.63 -12.67 -11.40
N GLN A 180 -2.15 -13.32 -10.35
CA GLN A 180 -1.43 -13.59 -9.10
C GLN A 180 -0.09 -14.29 -9.33
N GLN A 181 -0.03 -15.33 -10.19
CA GLN A 181 1.21 -16.10 -10.40
C GLN A 181 2.33 -15.25 -11.00
N ASN A 182 2.01 -14.33 -11.91
CA ASN A 182 2.98 -13.40 -12.47
C ASN A 182 3.47 -12.45 -11.39
N ALA A 183 2.55 -11.85 -10.63
CA ALA A 183 2.90 -10.96 -9.53
C ALA A 183 3.80 -11.63 -8.48
N LEU A 184 3.54 -12.88 -8.13
CA LEU A 184 4.39 -13.62 -7.18
C LEU A 184 5.80 -13.87 -7.70
N ARG A 185 5.96 -14.16 -9.01
CA ARG A 185 7.29 -14.28 -9.62
C ARG A 185 8.06 -12.97 -9.54
N ASP A 186 7.40 -11.84 -9.84
CA ASP A 186 8.03 -10.52 -9.79
C ASP A 186 8.39 -10.12 -8.35
N VAL A 187 7.50 -10.37 -7.38
CA VAL A 187 7.75 -10.13 -5.95
C VAL A 187 8.95 -10.95 -5.47
N ALA A 188 9.04 -12.23 -5.84
CA ALA A 188 10.10 -13.13 -5.39
C ALA A 188 11.51 -12.74 -5.84
N VAL A 189 11.66 -11.79 -6.79
CA VAL A 189 12.97 -11.29 -7.23
C VAL A 189 13.73 -10.57 -6.10
N ALA A 190 13.04 -9.85 -5.24
CA ALA A 190 13.66 -9.03 -4.18
C ALA A 190 13.07 -9.27 -2.78
N PHE A 191 12.01 -10.05 -2.69
CA PHE A 191 11.25 -10.26 -1.46
C PHE A 191 11.01 -11.74 -1.21
N GLY A 192 10.98 -12.12 0.06
CA GLY A 192 10.57 -13.44 0.54
C GLY A 192 9.64 -13.34 1.73
N ALA A 193 9.45 -14.41 2.50
CA ALA A 193 8.42 -14.50 3.55
C ALA A 193 7.05 -14.06 3.05
N ILE A 194 6.71 -14.44 1.82
CA ILE A 194 5.52 -13.95 1.11
C ILE A 194 4.28 -14.57 1.75
N THR A 195 3.31 -13.75 2.12
CA THR A 195 1.96 -14.21 2.50
C THR A 195 0.94 -13.75 1.48
N ILE A 196 0.02 -14.64 1.13
CA ILE A 196 -0.97 -14.43 0.07
C ILE A 196 -2.35 -14.65 0.65
N MET A 197 -3.19 -13.63 0.58
CA MET A 197 -4.58 -13.69 1.04
C MET A 197 -5.53 -13.38 -0.13
N PRO A 198 -6.28 -14.37 -0.61
CA PRO A 198 -7.31 -14.14 -1.62
C PRO A 198 -8.47 -13.30 -1.06
N VAL A 199 -9.06 -12.45 -1.90
CA VAL A 199 -10.27 -11.67 -1.58
C VAL A 199 -11.38 -12.08 -2.54
N HIS A 200 -12.43 -12.67 -1.98
CA HIS A 200 -13.58 -13.20 -2.69
C HIS A 200 -14.76 -12.21 -2.64
N PRO A 201 -15.45 -11.95 -3.75
CA PRO A 201 -16.67 -11.13 -3.71
C PRO A 201 -17.78 -11.82 -2.91
N THR A 202 -17.94 -13.14 -3.08
CA THR A 202 -18.85 -14.01 -2.30
C THR A 202 -18.17 -15.36 -2.07
N PRO A 203 -18.68 -16.22 -1.14
CA PRO A 203 -18.05 -17.52 -0.83
C PRO A 203 -17.90 -18.45 -2.04
N GLU A 204 -18.83 -18.37 -3.00
CA GLU A 204 -18.89 -19.28 -4.16
C GLU A 204 -18.12 -18.75 -5.38
N ARG A 205 -17.71 -17.49 -5.38
CA ARG A 205 -17.02 -16.88 -6.52
C ARG A 205 -15.51 -16.94 -6.36
N PRO A 206 -14.77 -17.09 -7.47
CA PRO A 206 -13.31 -17.02 -7.43
C PRO A 206 -12.85 -15.65 -6.88
N PRO A 207 -11.64 -15.58 -6.33
CA PRO A 207 -11.10 -14.33 -5.83
C PRO A 207 -10.95 -13.30 -6.95
N ILE A 208 -11.18 -12.04 -6.62
CA ILE A 208 -11.00 -10.90 -7.54
C ILE A 208 -9.74 -10.11 -7.24
N ARG A 209 -9.24 -10.19 -6.00
CA ARG A 209 -8.01 -9.58 -5.54
C ARG A 209 -7.18 -10.56 -4.73
N VAL A 210 -5.90 -10.26 -4.64
CA VAL A 210 -4.99 -10.86 -3.67
C VAL A 210 -4.28 -9.75 -2.90
N LEU A 211 -4.19 -9.93 -1.59
CA LEU A 211 -3.34 -9.15 -0.72
C LEU A 211 -2.05 -9.91 -0.52
N ILE A 212 -0.93 -9.30 -0.85
CA ILE A 212 0.40 -9.90 -0.76
C ILE A 212 1.20 -9.07 0.23
N ASN A 213 1.71 -9.70 1.29
CA ASN A 213 2.73 -9.12 2.14
C ASN A 213 4.02 -9.89 1.96
N ALA A 214 5.17 -9.18 1.99
CA ALA A 214 6.48 -9.79 1.80
C ALA A 214 7.54 -8.98 2.55
N ARG A 215 8.73 -9.56 2.75
CA ARG A 215 9.88 -8.89 3.35
C ARG A 215 11.06 -8.81 2.38
N LYS A 216 11.70 -7.65 2.31
CA LYS A 216 12.90 -7.44 1.50
C LYS A 216 14.04 -8.34 1.98
N GLY A 217 14.57 -9.14 1.04
CA GLY A 217 15.73 -10.00 1.28
C GLY A 217 15.48 -11.17 2.24
N ALA A 218 14.23 -11.53 2.50
CA ALA A 218 13.89 -12.72 3.25
C ALA A 218 13.99 -13.96 2.35
N GLU A 219 14.25 -15.12 2.95
CA GLU A 219 14.41 -16.41 2.25
C GLU A 219 13.29 -17.41 2.58
N GLU A 220 12.44 -17.08 3.57
CA GLU A 220 11.35 -17.95 4.00
C GLU A 220 10.34 -18.20 2.86
N GLU A 221 9.81 -19.42 2.81
CA GLU A 221 8.85 -19.85 1.81
C GLU A 221 7.54 -19.05 1.84
N ALA A 222 6.88 -18.98 0.68
CA ALA A 222 5.58 -18.36 0.55
C ALA A 222 4.48 -19.22 1.20
N ARG A 223 3.52 -18.56 1.86
CA ARG A 223 2.36 -19.22 2.48
C ARG A 223 1.04 -18.57 2.10
N ASN A 224 0.04 -19.40 1.88
CA ASN A 224 -1.33 -18.96 1.66
C ASN A 224 -2.05 -18.77 2.99
N LEU A 225 -2.77 -17.67 3.11
CA LEU A 225 -3.67 -17.39 4.22
C LEU A 225 -5.11 -17.70 3.81
N PRO A 226 -6.01 -17.99 4.77
CA PRO A 226 -7.44 -18.09 4.49
C PRO A 226 -7.96 -16.83 3.81
N GLY A 227 -8.81 -16.99 2.78
CA GLY A 227 -9.34 -15.87 2.03
C GLY A 227 -10.29 -14.99 2.84
N LEU A 228 -10.40 -13.72 2.45
CA LEU A 228 -11.43 -12.80 2.92
C LEU A 228 -12.63 -12.86 1.97
N THR A 229 -13.84 -13.04 2.50
CA THR A 229 -15.09 -12.91 1.74
C THR A 229 -15.70 -11.54 2.00
N LEU A 230 -16.02 -10.78 0.95
CA LEU A 230 -16.59 -9.44 1.09
C LEU A 230 -18.09 -9.46 1.42
N THR A 231 -18.86 -10.33 0.76
CA THR A 231 -20.31 -10.38 0.86
C THR A 231 -20.76 -11.82 1.10
N ASN A 232 -21.68 -12.02 2.03
CA ASN A 232 -22.30 -13.31 2.30
C ASN A 232 -23.28 -13.72 1.19
N LEU A 233 -23.77 -14.97 1.23
CA LEU A 233 -24.76 -15.48 0.28
C LEU A 233 -26.11 -14.73 0.32
N ASP A 234 -26.42 -14.08 1.44
CA ASP A 234 -27.62 -13.25 1.62
C ASP A 234 -27.48 -11.84 1.03
N GLY A 235 -26.35 -11.53 0.39
CA GLY A 235 -26.06 -10.22 -0.20
C GLY A 235 -25.60 -9.14 0.79
N ARG A 236 -25.46 -9.47 2.08
CA ARG A 236 -24.94 -8.54 3.10
C ARG A 236 -23.42 -8.62 3.19
N PRO A 237 -22.74 -7.54 3.55
CA PRO A 237 -21.32 -7.61 3.86
C PRO A 237 -21.03 -8.70 4.91
N SER A 238 -19.92 -9.42 4.76
CA SER A 238 -19.48 -10.32 5.83
C SER A 238 -19.10 -9.51 7.07
N ALA A 239 -19.22 -10.10 8.25
CA ALA A 239 -18.87 -9.42 9.50
C ALA A 239 -17.41 -8.95 9.51
N GLU A 240 -16.50 -9.76 8.93
CA GLU A 240 -15.09 -9.40 8.81
C GLU A 240 -14.88 -8.23 7.82
N ALA A 241 -15.51 -8.27 6.64
CA ALA A 241 -15.43 -7.18 5.67
C ALA A 241 -16.01 -5.88 6.25
N GLU A 242 -17.12 -5.94 6.98
CA GLU A 242 -17.70 -4.76 7.62
C GLU A 242 -16.78 -4.19 8.71
N ALA A 243 -16.21 -5.04 9.56
CA ALA A 243 -15.24 -4.63 10.58
C ALA A 243 -14.00 -3.94 9.97
N ILE A 244 -13.52 -4.42 8.82
CA ILE A 244 -12.40 -3.84 8.11
C ILE A 244 -12.82 -2.55 7.40
N LEU A 245 -13.79 -2.62 6.49
CA LEU A 245 -14.12 -1.54 5.58
C LEU A 245 -14.77 -0.35 6.28
N ARG A 246 -15.55 -0.60 7.33
CA ARG A 246 -16.24 0.43 8.11
C ARG A 246 -15.59 0.69 9.45
N GLY A 247 -15.13 -0.38 10.15
CA GLY A 247 -14.51 -0.28 11.46
C GLY A 247 -13.05 0.13 11.44
N GLY A 248 -12.35 -0.06 10.31
CA GLY A 248 -10.90 0.18 10.19
C GLY A 248 -10.08 -0.85 10.96
N MET A 249 -10.65 -2.04 11.19
CA MET A 249 -9.94 -3.11 11.88
C MET A 249 -8.82 -3.69 11.00
N PRO A 250 -7.72 -4.19 11.60
CA PRO A 250 -6.69 -4.92 10.85
C PRO A 250 -7.25 -6.25 10.34
N LEU A 251 -6.65 -6.78 9.29
CA LEU A 251 -6.82 -8.18 8.94
C LEU A 251 -6.15 -9.05 10.00
N SER A 252 -6.96 -9.76 10.78
CA SER A 252 -6.50 -10.52 11.97
C SER A 252 -5.50 -11.63 11.64
N ARG A 253 -5.44 -12.06 10.37
CA ARG A 253 -4.55 -13.13 9.87
C ARG A 253 -3.16 -12.63 9.48
N VAL A 254 -2.98 -11.29 9.41
CA VAL A 254 -1.68 -10.66 9.14
C VAL A 254 -1.19 -10.03 10.44
N SER A 255 -0.34 -10.76 11.14
CA SER A 255 0.19 -10.29 12.44
C SER A 255 1.46 -9.44 12.25
N PRO A 256 1.64 -8.37 13.04
CA PRO A 256 2.94 -7.69 13.12
C PRO A 256 4.10 -8.63 13.50
N GLY A 257 3.83 -9.75 14.18
CA GLY A 257 4.81 -10.80 14.49
C GLY A 257 5.41 -11.49 13.25
N ASP A 258 4.65 -11.53 12.14
CA ASP A 258 5.12 -12.10 10.88
C ASP A 258 6.29 -11.29 10.26
N PHE A 259 6.56 -10.10 10.78
CA PHE A 259 7.59 -9.17 10.33
C PHE A 259 8.57 -8.78 11.45
N THR A 260 8.77 -9.62 12.47
CA THR A 260 9.71 -9.32 13.55
C THR A 260 11.14 -9.21 13.03
N ARG A 261 11.87 -8.20 13.53
CA ARG A 261 13.33 -8.10 13.37
C ARG A 261 13.95 -9.41 13.89
N SER A 262 14.71 -10.10 13.07
CA SER A 262 15.72 -11.02 13.57
C SER A 262 16.65 -10.17 14.46
N ALA A 263 16.65 -10.43 15.75
CA ALA A 263 17.60 -9.81 16.66
C ALA A 263 18.98 -10.23 16.17
N ALA A 264 19.70 -9.27 15.56
CA ALA A 264 21.11 -9.47 15.30
C ALA A 264 21.75 -9.79 16.65
N ALA A 265 22.33 -10.98 16.77
CA ALA A 265 23.06 -11.41 17.96
C ALA A 265 24.12 -10.35 18.28
N ALA A 266 23.97 -9.71 19.43
CA ALA A 266 25.01 -8.84 19.95
C ALA A 266 26.28 -9.71 20.14
N PRO A 267 27.45 -9.25 19.72
CA PRO A 267 28.68 -9.98 19.97
C PRO A 267 28.88 -10.06 21.49
N HIS A 268 28.92 -11.28 22.02
CA HIS A 268 29.34 -11.51 23.38
C HIS A 268 30.75 -10.96 23.59
N SER A 269 30.88 -9.85 24.31
CA SER A 269 32.16 -9.39 24.82
C SER A 269 32.56 -10.35 25.97
N THR A 270 33.42 -11.29 25.68
CA THR A 270 34.15 -12.04 26.70
C THR A 270 35.19 -11.11 27.33
N THR A 271 34.82 -10.50 28.43
CA THR A 271 35.79 -9.86 29.33
C THR A 271 36.46 -10.97 30.16
N ASP A 272 37.64 -11.35 29.74
CA ASP A 272 38.54 -12.24 30.50
C ASP A 272 39.11 -11.43 31.68
N VAL A 273 38.53 -11.64 32.88
CA VAL A 273 39.07 -11.08 34.13
C VAL A 273 40.06 -12.09 34.70
N ARG A 274 41.35 -11.95 34.37
CA ARG A 274 42.44 -12.56 35.15
C ARG A 274 42.54 -11.77 36.47
N LYS A 275 42.43 -12.51 37.57
CA LYS A 275 42.85 -12.07 38.90
C LYS A 275 44.23 -12.58 39.22
N PRO A 276 44.99 -11.81 40.02
CA PRO A 276 46.39 -12.10 40.38
C PRO A 276 46.59 -13.30 41.29
#